data_63ca9ede8e84dc224166dba3146376a1
#
_entry.id   63ca9ede8e84dc224166dba3146376a1
#
_cell.length_a   1.000
_cell.length_b   1.000
_cell.length_c   1.000
_cell.angle_alpha   90.00
_cell.angle_beta   90.00
_cell.angle_gamma   90.00
#
_symmetry.space_group_name_H-M   'P 1'
#
loop_
_entity.id
_entity.type
_entity.pdbx_description
1 polymer ?
#
loop_
_entity_poly.entity_id
_entity_poly.type
_entity_poly.pdbx_seq_one_letter_code
_entity_poly.pdbx_strand_id
1 'polypeptide(L)'
;GQTLFTYLHLASLPDLTKALLDTTITAIAYETIEAKDGTLPMLKPMSEIAGRMSVQIGARYLEKTQGGRGLLLAGVPGVEPGKVVVLGAGVVGSAATRIAVGMGAQVTVINLDLERLRALDELYRGRIVTRASTQAAIDESVMAADLVIGAVLVPGARAPKLVSRGLVARMKPGAVVVDVAVDQGGCFETTKPTTHSDPVYVVDGVLHYCVANMPGIVPRTSTVALTNATLPYLLRLASQGVEEAVRADAGLAKGVNLSGGKITCRAVADAHGLRFDPLM
;
A
#
# COMPACT_ATOMS: atom_id res chain seq x y z
N GLY A 1 0.65 7.82 32.24
CA GLY A 1 1.86 8.40 31.73
C GLY A 1 2.70 7.51 30.81
N GLN A 2 2.15 6.40 30.31
CA GLN A 2 2.86 5.53 29.36
C GLN A 2 2.74 6.10 27.93
N THR A 3 3.81 5.97 27.13
CA THR A 3 3.81 6.32 25.71
C THR A 3 3.82 5.06 24.85
N LEU A 4 2.91 5.01 23.88
CA LEU A 4 2.84 3.97 22.88
C LEU A 4 3.32 4.54 21.54
N PHE A 5 4.33 3.91 20.91
CA PHE A 5 4.94 4.34 19.65
C PHE A 5 4.94 3.17 18.66
N THR A 6 3.96 3.11 17.75
CA THR A 6 3.71 1.98 16.86
C THR A 6 2.73 2.34 15.75
N TYR A 7 2.43 1.41 14.82
CA TYR A 7 1.23 1.51 13.97
C TYR A 7 -0.03 1.31 14.81
N LEU A 8 -1.01 2.16 14.64
CA LEU A 8 -2.25 2.15 15.42
C LEU A 8 -3.50 1.97 14.57
N HIS A 9 -3.54 2.58 13.39
CA HIS A 9 -4.69 2.55 12.46
C HIS A 9 -6.02 2.92 13.11
N LEU A 10 -6.01 3.86 14.04
CA LEU A 10 -7.15 4.18 14.91
C LEU A 10 -8.41 4.57 14.13
N ALA A 11 -8.28 5.27 13.01
CA ALA A 11 -9.44 5.66 12.21
C ALA A 11 -10.27 4.47 11.70
N SER A 12 -9.70 3.27 11.60
CA SER A 12 -10.39 2.04 11.18
C SER A 12 -10.72 1.09 12.33
N LEU A 13 -10.30 1.38 13.56
CA LEU A 13 -10.39 0.50 14.72
C LEU A 13 -11.12 1.17 15.91
N PRO A 14 -12.46 1.27 15.88
CA PRO A 14 -13.24 1.99 16.90
C PRO A 14 -13.05 1.42 18.31
N ASP A 15 -13.01 0.10 18.46
CA ASP A 15 -12.86 -0.54 19.77
C ASP A 15 -11.48 -0.26 20.38
N LEU A 16 -10.41 -0.32 19.58
CA LEU A 16 -9.07 0.02 20.02
C LEU A 16 -8.98 1.51 20.38
N THR A 17 -9.57 2.39 19.57
CA THR A 17 -9.60 3.83 19.83
C THR A 17 -10.25 4.13 21.17
N LYS A 18 -11.41 3.53 21.47
CA LYS A 18 -12.10 3.68 22.73
C LYS A 18 -11.26 3.15 23.90
N ALA A 19 -10.71 1.94 23.77
CA ALA A 19 -9.89 1.34 24.83
C ALA A 19 -8.67 2.20 25.17
N LEU A 20 -8.00 2.79 24.17
CA LEU A 20 -6.85 3.65 24.39
C LEU A 20 -7.23 5.01 25.00
N LEU A 21 -8.37 5.58 24.64
CA LEU A 21 -8.90 6.80 25.27
C LEU A 21 -9.11 6.64 26.78
N ASP A 22 -9.62 5.48 27.19
CA ASP A 22 -9.88 5.16 28.60
C ASP A 22 -8.58 5.03 29.43
N THR A 23 -7.42 4.82 28.79
CA THR A 23 -6.13 4.59 29.45
C THR A 23 -5.31 5.86 29.72
N THR A 24 -5.68 7.00 29.17
CA THR A 24 -4.96 8.30 29.27
C THR A 24 -3.49 8.26 28.82
N ILE A 25 -3.08 7.29 28.00
CA ILE A 25 -1.74 7.20 27.43
C ILE A 25 -1.49 8.28 26.38
N THR A 26 -0.20 8.50 26.03
CA THR A 26 0.17 9.21 24.81
C THR A 26 0.41 8.19 23.69
N ALA A 27 -0.40 8.22 22.65
CA ALA A 27 -0.33 7.28 21.53
C ALA A 27 0.20 8.00 20.29
N ILE A 28 1.41 7.62 19.87
CA ILE A 28 2.09 8.17 18.69
C ILE A 28 2.06 7.12 17.58
N ALA A 29 1.29 7.42 16.53
CA ALA A 29 1.07 6.52 15.40
C ALA A 29 2.13 6.72 14.31
N TYR A 30 2.78 5.65 13.89
CA TYR A 30 3.80 5.66 12.83
C TYR A 30 3.24 6.20 11.52
N GLU A 31 2.01 5.83 11.17
CA GLU A 31 1.36 6.15 9.90
C GLU A 31 0.92 7.60 9.75
N THR A 32 0.92 8.39 10.81
CA THR A 32 0.53 9.80 10.77
C THR A 32 1.70 10.77 10.97
N ILE A 33 2.92 10.27 11.23
CA ILE A 33 4.12 11.09 11.24
C ILE A 33 4.43 11.52 9.80
N GLU A 34 4.54 12.83 9.59
CA GLU A 34 4.72 13.42 8.26
C GLU A 34 6.01 14.24 8.21
N ALA A 35 6.85 13.99 7.20
CA ALA A 35 8.03 14.79 6.95
C ALA A 35 7.66 16.18 6.36
N LYS A 36 8.62 17.10 6.32
CA LYS A 36 8.42 18.48 5.80
C LYS A 36 7.94 18.54 4.35
N ASP A 37 8.26 17.52 3.56
CA ASP A 37 7.85 17.38 2.16
C ASP A 37 6.48 16.69 1.99
N GLY A 38 5.76 16.41 3.09
CA GLY A 38 4.48 15.71 3.09
C GLY A 38 4.57 14.19 2.96
N THR A 39 5.77 13.62 2.93
CA THR A 39 5.93 12.16 2.91
C THR A 39 5.69 11.55 4.29
N LEU A 40 5.32 10.27 4.32
CA LEU A 40 5.11 9.48 5.53
C LEU A 40 6.31 8.52 5.74
N PRO A 41 7.36 8.96 6.45
CA PRO A 41 8.66 8.29 6.48
C PRO A 41 8.62 6.88 7.06
N MET A 42 7.71 6.60 7.98
CA MET A 42 7.58 5.27 8.57
C MET A 42 6.67 4.34 7.76
N LEU A 43 5.71 4.88 7.01
CA LEU A 43 4.86 4.11 6.11
C LEU A 43 5.57 3.73 4.80
N LYS A 44 6.47 4.60 4.32
CA LYS A 44 7.18 4.43 3.06
C LYS A 44 7.92 3.08 2.93
N PRO A 45 8.72 2.60 3.91
CA PRO A 45 9.41 1.32 3.79
C PRO A 45 8.45 0.14 3.62
N MET A 46 7.33 0.12 4.33
CA MET A 46 6.32 -0.94 4.20
C MET A 46 5.63 -0.89 2.86
N SER A 47 5.34 0.29 2.34
CA SER A 47 4.80 0.49 1.00
C SER A 47 5.77 0.02 -0.10
N GLU A 48 7.07 0.27 0.06
CA GLU A 48 8.10 -0.22 -0.87
C GLU A 48 8.19 -1.74 -0.85
N ILE A 49 8.15 -2.36 0.33
CA ILE A 49 8.17 -3.83 0.46
C ILE A 49 6.90 -4.43 -0.16
N ALA A 50 5.72 -3.90 0.16
CA ALA A 50 4.46 -4.38 -0.40
C ALA A 50 4.45 -4.30 -1.94
N GLY A 51 4.90 -3.19 -2.51
CA GLY A 51 5.00 -3.04 -3.96
C GLY A 51 5.95 -4.06 -4.61
N ARG A 52 7.10 -4.32 -4.01
CA ARG A 52 8.05 -5.33 -4.51
C ARG A 52 7.50 -6.75 -4.38
N MET A 53 6.90 -7.05 -3.23
CA MET A 53 6.29 -8.35 -2.97
C MET A 53 5.11 -8.63 -3.89
N SER A 54 4.33 -7.60 -4.30
CA SER A 54 3.17 -7.80 -5.17
C SER A 54 3.52 -8.47 -6.50
N VAL A 55 4.67 -8.13 -7.08
CA VAL A 55 5.17 -8.74 -8.32
C VAL A 55 5.70 -10.15 -8.07
N GLN A 56 6.48 -10.35 -7.01
CA GLN A 56 7.03 -11.67 -6.65
C GLN A 56 5.90 -12.68 -6.39
N ILE A 57 4.88 -12.27 -5.65
CA ILE A 57 3.69 -13.05 -5.36
C ILE A 57 2.89 -13.29 -6.65
N GLY A 58 2.65 -12.24 -7.44
CA GLY A 58 1.95 -12.35 -8.72
C GLY A 58 2.61 -13.34 -9.66
N ALA A 59 3.94 -13.30 -9.78
CA ALA A 59 4.71 -14.25 -10.57
C ALA A 59 4.53 -15.69 -10.12
N ARG A 60 4.55 -15.95 -8.80
CA ARG A 60 4.30 -17.28 -8.23
C ARG A 60 2.90 -17.79 -8.56
N TYR A 61 1.88 -16.93 -8.38
CA TYR A 61 0.49 -17.35 -8.64
C TYR A 61 0.14 -17.45 -10.12
N LEU A 62 0.99 -16.99 -11.05
CA LEU A 62 0.89 -17.27 -12.48
C LEU A 62 1.32 -18.70 -12.83
N GLU A 63 2.03 -19.41 -11.94
CA GLU A 63 2.42 -20.80 -12.14
C GLU A 63 1.20 -21.72 -12.19
N LYS A 64 1.25 -22.76 -13.04
CA LYS A 64 0.12 -23.69 -13.21
C LYS A 64 -0.24 -24.42 -11.92
N THR A 65 0.76 -24.79 -11.12
CA THR A 65 0.59 -25.48 -9.84
C THR A 65 -0.10 -24.64 -8.77
N GLN A 66 -0.09 -23.31 -8.93
CA GLN A 66 -0.77 -22.36 -8.05
C GLN A 66 -2.18 -21.97 -8.53
N GLY A 67 -2.66 -22.59 -9.60
CA GLY A 67 -3.94 -22.27 -10.23
C GLY A 67 -3.86 -21.19 -11.32
N GLY A 68 -2.69 -20.65 -11.57
CA GLY A 68 -2.45 -19.63 -12.60
C GLY A 68 -2.47 -20.20 -14.01
N ARG A 69 -2.29 -19.34 -14.98
CA ARG A 69 -2.33 -19.68 -16.40
C ARG A 69 -1.07 -20.37 -16.94
N GLY A 70 -0.05 -20.62 -16.08
CA GLY A 70 1.20 -21.30 -16.46
C GLY A 70 2.14 -20.40 -17.25
N LEU A 71 2.31 -19.14 -16.82
CA LEU A 71 3.06 -18.12 -17.53
C LEU A 71 4.30 -17.70 -16.74
N LEU A 72 5.44 -17.62 -17.43
CA LEU A 72 6.68 -17.04 -16.92
C LEU A 72 6.74 -15.54 -17.28
N LEU A 73 6.84 -14.66 -16.28
CA LEU A 73 6.81 -13.21 -16.52
C LEU A 73 7.89 -12.69 -17.47
N ALA A 74 9.10 -13.28 -17.42
CA ALA A 74 10.21 -12.88 -18.29
C ALA A 74 10.06 -13.32 -19.75
N GLY A 75 9.19 -14.29 -20.03
CA GLY A 75 9.25 -15.02 -21.30
C GLY A 75 10.58 -15.77 -21.48
N VAL A 76 10.85 -16.21 -22.69
CA VAL A 76 12.14 -16.77 -23.13
C VAL A 76 12.32 -16.45 -24.62
N PRO A 77 13.53 -16.59 -25.20
CA PRO A 77 13.69 -16.37 -26.64
C PRO A 77 12.64 -17.11 -27.47
N GLY A 78 11.88 -16.38 -28.28
CA GLY A 78 10.76 -16.90 -29.06
C GLY A 78 9.40 -16.93 -28.33
N VAL A 79 9.33 -16.58 -27.06
CA VAL A 79 8.08 -16.47 -26.27
C VAL A 79 7.99 -15.09 -25.59
N GLU A 80 6.90 -14.38 -25.84
CA GLU A 80 6.71 -13.03 -25.28
C GLU A 80 6.66 -13.05 -23.74
N PRO A 81 7.17 -11.98 -23.08
CA PRO A 81 7.01 -11.76 -21.65
C PRO A 81 5.53 -11.55 -21.26
N GLY A 82 5.23 -11.85 -20.00
CA GLY A 82 3.93 -11.57 -19.41
C GLY A 82 3.65 -10.08 -19.29
N LYS A 83 2.36 -9.72 -19.38
CA LYS A 83 1.88 -8.34 -19.27
C LYS A 83 1.49 -8.01 -17.85
N VAL A 84 2.19 -7.05 -17.26
CA VAL A 84 1.94 -6.53 -15.90
C VAL A 84 1.33 -5.15 -16.00
N VAL A 85 0.18 -4.94 -15.39
CA VAL A 85 -0.47 -3.64 -15.26
C VAL A 85 -0.40 -3.17 -13.82
N VAL A 86 0.11 -1.96 -13.61
CA VAL A 86 0.20 -1.32 -12.30
C VAL A 86 -0.77 -0.15 -12.26
N LEU A 87 -1.77 -0.23 -11.41
CA LEU A 87 -2.75 0.84 -11.17
C LEU A 87 -2.26 1.72 -10.03
N GLY A 88 -1.73 2.89 -10.36
CA GLY A 88 -1.13 3.86 -9.45
C GLY A 88 0.40 3.94 -9.57
N ALA A 89 0.95 5.17 -9.54
CA ALA A 89 2.37 5.48 -9.60
C ALA A 89 2.92 6.07 -8.28
N GLY A 90 2.29 5.74 -7.15
CA GLY A 90 2.78 6.08 -5.81
C GLY A 90 3.97 5.20 -5.39
N VAL A 91 4.30 5.20 -4.09
CA VAL A 91 5.41 4.40 -3.54
C VAL A 91 5.26 2.92 -3.87
N VAL A 92 4.08 2.35 -3.63
CA VAL A 92 3.75 0.95 -3.95
C VAL A 92 3.91 0.66 -5.44
N GLY A 93 3.26 1.47 -6.29
CA GLY A 93 3.26 1.24 -7.74
C GLY A 93 4.64 1.41 -8.36
N SER A 94 5.42 2.40 -7.94
CA SER A 94 6.81 2.58 -8.40
C SER A 94 7.70 1.41 -7.99
N ALA A 95 7.53 0.90 -6.75
CA ALA A 95 8.25 -0.26 -6.27
C ALA A 95 7.87 -1.55 -7.02
N ALA A 96 6.58 -1.73 -7.34
CA ALA A 96 6.09 -2.82 -8.17
C ALA A 96 6.64 -2.74 -9.59
N THR A 97 6.56 -1.55 -10.21
CA THR A 97 7.12 -1.30 -11.56
C THR A 97 8.58 -1.68 -11.64
N ARG A 98 9.38 -1.30 -10.63
CA ARG A 98 10.81 -1.64 -10.56
C ARG A 98 11.06 -3.14 -10.63
N ILE A 99 10.30 -3.93 -9.87
CA ILE A 99 10.50 -5.38 -9.84
C ILE A 99 9.97 -6.02 -11.13
N ALA A 100 8.80 -5.61 -11.63
CA ALA A 100 8.24 -6.14 -12.87
C ALA A 100 9.17 -5.90 -14.08
N VAL A 101 9.74 -4.71 -14.20
CA VAL A 101 10.76 -4.40 -15.21
C VAL A 101 12.03 -5.23 -14.99
N GLY A 102 12.49 -5.36 -13.73
CA GLY A 102 13.67 -6.18 -13.39
C GLY A 102 13.48 -7.67 -13.69
N MET A 103 12.26 -8.18 -13.63
CA MET A 103 11.88 -9.54 -14.02
C MET A 103 11.65 -9.71 -15.53
N GLY A 104 11.81 -8.66 -16.32
CA GLY A 104 11.68 -8.72 -17.78
C GLY A 104 10.24 -8.70 -18.31
N ALA A 105 9.24 -8.37 -17.50
CA ALA A 105 7.86 -8.28 -17.92
C ALA A 105 7.58 -7.08 -18.87
N GLN A 106 6.51 -7.16 -19.66
CA GLN A 106 5.94 -6.00 -20.34
C GLN A 106 5.09 -5.21 -19.34
N VAL A 107 5.52 -4.00 -18.97
CA VAL A 107 4.92 -3.24 -17.88
C VAL A 107 4.15 -2.04 -18.41
N THR A 108 2.88 -1.91 -18.01
CA THR A 108 2.05 -0.72 -18.20
C THR A 108 1.73 -0.11 -16.84
N VAL A 109 2.00 1.19 -16.67
CA VAL A 109 1.67 1.95 -15.46
C VAL A 109 0.56 2.95 -15.78
N ILE A 110 -0.50 2.93 -14.98
CA ILE A 110 -1.66 3.82 -15.15
C ILE A 110 -1.78 4.73 -13.91
N ASN A 111 -1.81 6.05 -14.13
CA ASN A 111 -1.92 7.02 -13.03
C ASN A 111 -2.69 8.28 -13.44
N LEU A 112 -3.31 8.96 -12.47
CA LEU A 112 -3.97 10.27 -12.69
C LEU A 112 -2.94 11.40 -12.84
N ASP A 113 -1.92 11.39 -12.00
CA ASP A 113 -0.86 12.41 -11.97
C ASP A 113 0.17 12.12 -13.07
N LEU A 114 0.19 12.98 -14.09
CA LEU A 114 1.08 12.84 -15.25
C LEU A 114 2.54 13.14 -14.91
N GLU A 115 2.83 13.94 -13.89
CA GLU A 115 4.21 14.21 -13.49
C GLU A 115 4.88 12.95 -12.91
N ARG A 116 4.13 12.15 -12.16
CA ARG A 116 4.62 10.85 -11.70
C ARG A 116 4.85 9.88 -12.85
N LEU A 117 4.00 9.91 -13.86
CA LEU A 117 4.21 9.09 -15.08
C LEU A 117 5.44 9.56 -15.84
N ARG A 118 5.65 10.88 -15.99
CA ARG A 118 6.84 11.46 -16.62
C ARG A 118 8.12 11.02 -15.92
N ALA A 119 8.16 11.12 -14.59
CA ALA A 119 9.31 10.68 -13.81
C ALA A 119 9.64 9.19 -14.00
N LEU A 120 8.61 8.33 -14.11
CA LEU A 120 8.81 6.91 -14.41
C LEU A 120 9.27 6.68 -15.84
N ASP A 121 8.71 7.39 -16.82
CA ASP A 121 9.09 7.28 -18.23
C ASP A 121 10.57 7.65 -18.44
N GLU A 122 11.01 8.76 -17.86
CA GLU A 122 12.40 9.19 -17.87
C GLU A 122 13.33 8.15 -17.20
N LEU A 123 12.92 7.60 -16.05
CA LEU A 123 13.69 6.60 -15.30
C LEU A 123 13.87 5.31 -16.11
N TYR A 124 12.81 4.86 -16.77
CA TYR A 124 12.81 3.57 -17.49
C TYR A 124 13.13 3.68 -18.99
N ARG A 125 13.21 4.91 -19.54
CA ARG A 125 13.67 5.19 -20.92
C ARG A 125 12.99 4.31 -21.97
N GLY A 126 11.65 4.32 -21.97
CA GLY A 126 10.83 3.56 -22.93
C GLY A 126 10.69 2.04 -22.65
N ARG A 127 11.21 1.54 -21.52
CA ARG A 127 11.05 0.13 -21.11
C ARG A 127 9.69 -0.18 -20.47
N ILE A 128 8.86 0.83 -20.26
CA ILE A 128 7.50 0.73 -19.75
C ILE A 128 6.55 1.52 -20.64
N VAL A 129 5.26 1.19 -20.57
CA VAL A 129 4.20 2.00 -21.15
C VAL A 129 3.54 2.80 -20.04
N THR A 130 3.42 4.11 -20.20
CA THR A 130 2.69 4.97 -19.27
C THR A 130 1.35 5.38 -19.87
N ARG A 131 0.28 5.35 -19.09
CA ARG A 131 -1.07 5.74 -19.54
C ARG A 131 -1.76 6.63 -18.50
N ALA A 132 -2.43 7.68 -18.98
CA ALA A 132 -3.33 8.44 -18.12
C ALA A 132 -4.49 7.57 -17.64
N SER A 133 -4.91 7.78 -16.39
CA SER A 133 -5.99 6.99 -15.76
C SER A 133 -7.35 7.41 -16.30
N THR A 134 -7.73 6.85 -17.43
CA THR A 134 -9.08 6.90 -18.00
C THR A 134 -9.70 5.52 -17.91
N GLN A 135 -11.04 5.43 -17.86
CA GLN A 135 -11.72 4.12 -17.83
C GLN A 135 -11.34 3.25 -19.02
N ALA A 136 -11.28 3.83 -20.23
CA ALA A 136 -10.88 3.10 -21.43
C ALA A 136 -9.45 2.54 -21.33
N ALA A 137 -8.49 3.34 -20.81
CA ALA A 137 -7.11 2.88 -20.61
C ALA A 137 -7.02 1.75 -19.59
N ILE A 138 -7.82 1.81 -18.53
CA ILE A 138 -7.91 0.77 -17.51
C ILE A 138 -8.50 -0.50 -18.12
N ASP A 139 -9.65 -0.40 -18.78
CA ASP A 139 -10.36 -1.54 -19.38
C ASP A 139 -9.48 -2.31 -20.37
N GLU A 140 -8.89 -1.61 -21.34
CA GLU A 140 -8.00 -2.21 -22.34
C GLU A 140 -6.79 -2.90 -21.70
N SER A 141 -6.14 -2.21 -20.75
CA SER A 141 -4.92 -2.73 -20.12
C SER A 141 -5.22 -3.93 -19.25
N VAL A 142 -6.27 -3.88 -18.42
CA VAL A 142 -6.65 -4.94 -17.50
C VAL A 142 -7.09 -6.20 -18.26
N MET A 143 -7.88 -6.08 -19.33
CA MET A 143 -8.25 -7.23 -20.17
C MET A 143 -7.04 -7.92 -20.81
N ALA A 144 -6.03 -7.14 -21.19
CA ALA A 144 -4.82 -7.69 -21.82
C ALA A 144 -3.79 -8.23 -20.80
N ALA A 145 -3.96 -7.95 -19.50
CA ALA A 145 -3.00 -8.28 -18.47
C ALA A 145 -2.95 -9.77 -18.13
N ASP A 146 -1.79 -10.20 -17.65
CA ASP A 146 -1.59 -11.49 -17.01
C ASP A 146 -1.50 -11.30 -15.47
N LEU A 147 -0.97 -10.13 -15.05
CA LEU A 147 -0.91 -9.70 -13.66
C LEU A 147 -1.36 -8.25 -13.55
N VAL A 148 -2.32 -7.96 -12.66
CA VAL A 148 -2.73 -6.59 -12.32
C VAL A 148 -2.43 -6.30 -10.86
N ILE A 149 -1.75 -5.17 -10.61
CA ILE A 149 -1.38 -4.74 -9.26
C ILE A 149 -2.16 -3.47 -8.92
N GLY A 150 -3.03 -3.56 -7.90
CA GLY A 150 -3.76 -2.43 -7.33
C GLY A 150 -2.86 -1.68 -6.33
N ALA A 151 -2.43 -0.48 -6.69
CA ALA A 151 -1.46 0.33 -5.94
C ALA A 151 -1.92 1.78 -5.73
N VAL A 152 -3.25 2.01 -5.73
CA VAL A 152 -3.82 3.33 -5.50
C VAL A 152 -4.06 3.54 -4.02
N LEU A 153 -3.48 4.62 -3.49
CA LEU A 153 -3.68 5.06 -2.11
C LEU A 153 -4.22 6.48 -2.13
N VAL A 154 -5.33 6.70 -1.42
CA VAL A 154 -5.86 8.03 -1.15
C VAL A 154 -5.69 8.29 0.35
N PRO A 155 -4.82 9.24 0.77
CA PRO A 155 -4.60 9.52 2.19
C PRO A 155 -5.90 9.85 2.92
N GLY A 156 -6.19 9.13 4.00
CA GLY A 156 -7.37 9.36 4.82
C GLY A 156 -8.72 8.96 4.22
N ALA A 157 -8.75 8.33 3.02
CA ALA A 157 -9.97 7.91 2.35
C ALA A 157 -9.89 6.46 1.84
N ARG A 158 -11.03 5.90 1.47
CA ARG A 158 -11.08 4.60 0.79
C ARG A 158 -10.51 4.71 -0.62
N ALA A 159 -9.82 3.66 -1.07
CA ALA A 159 -9.37 3.54 -2.45
C ALA A 159 -10.58 3.55 -3.42
N PRO A 160 -10.49 4.25 -4.56
CA PRO A 160 -11.54 4.21 -5.56
C PRO A 160 -11.60 2.82 -6.22
N LYS A 161 -12.81 2.36 -6.53
CA LYS A 161 -13.01 1.14 -7.30
C LYS A 161 -12.75 1.42 -8.79
N LEU A 162 -11.57 1.07 -9.27
CA LEU A 162 -11.13 1.30 -10.64
C LEU A 162 -11.51 0.15 -11.59
N VAL A 163 -11.60 -1.06 -11.04
CA VAL A 163 -11.85 -2.28 -11.80
C VAL A 163 -13.16 -2.90 -11.31
N SER A 164 -14.17 -2.88 -12.17
CA SER A 164 -15.48 -3.49 -11.88
C SER A 164 -15.42 -5.02 -11.94
N ARG A 165 -16.40 -5.69 -11.30
CA ARG A 165 -16.55 -7.14 -11.42
C ARG A 165 -16.72 -7.58 -12.88
N GLY A 166 -17.47 -6.81 -13.67
CA GLY A 166 -17.67 -7.09 -15.08
C GLY A 166 -16.37 -7.01 -15.90
N LEU A 167 -15.42 -6.16 -15.48
CA LEU A 167 -14.10 -6.10 -16.11
C LEU A 167 -13.23 -7.28 -15.66
N VAL A 168 -13.27 -7.69 -14.40
CA VAL A 168 -12.58 -8.89 -13.91
C VAL A 168 -13.03 -10.14 -14.68
N ALA A 169 -14.32 -10.30 -14.94
CA ALA A 169 -14.86 -11.43 -15.70
C ALA A 169 -14.37 -11.49 -17.18
N ARG A 170 -13.85 -10.36 -17.70
CA ARG A 170 -13.25 -10.28 -19.05
C ARG A 170 -11.74 -10.44 -19.07
N MET A 171 -11.10 -10.58 -17.92
CA MET A 171 -9.67 -10.88 -17.84
C MET A 171 -9.37 -12.29 -18.35
N LYS A 172 -8.12 -12.55 -18.66
CA LYS A 172 -7.68 -13.86 -19.10
C LYS A 172 -7.88 -14.90 -17.99
N PRO A 173 -8.42 -16.08 -18.24
CA PRO A 173 -8.50 -17.14 -17.25
C PRO A 173 -7.13 -17.50 -16.66
N GLY A 174 -7.05 -17.62 -15.33
CA GLY A 174 -5.79 -17.83 -14.60
C GLY A 174 -4.88 -16.61 -14.52
N ALA A 175 -5.34 -15.42 -14.92
CA ALA A 175 -4.68 -14.16 -14.59
C ALA A 175 -4.71 -13.91 -13.09
N VAL A 176 -3.81 -13.05 -12.61
CA VAL A 176 -3.64 -12.76 -11.19
C VAL A 176 -3.90 -11.29 -10.91
N VAL A 177 -4.66 -11.02 -9.87
CA VAL A 177 -4.83 -9.70 -9.25
C VAL A 177 -4.13 -9.70 -7.90
N VAL A 178 -3.26 -8.72 -7.66
CA VAL A 178 -2.69 -8.44 -6.35
C VAL A 178 -3.12 -7.05 -5.92
N ASP A 179 -4.05 -6.96 -4.98
CA ASP A 179 -4.57 -5.67 -4.52
C ASP A 179 -3.87 -5.25 -3.22
N VAL A 180 -2.83 -4.40 -3.36
CA VAL A 180 -2.08 -3.87 -2.22
C VAL A 180 -2.88 -2.80 -1.46
N ALA A 181 -3.88 -2.21 -2.10
CA ALA A 181 -4.75 -1.21 -1.49
C ALA A 181 -5.89 -1.82 -0.63
N VAL A 182 -5.90 -3.14 -0.44
CA VAL A 182 -6.99 -3.86 0.26
C VAL A 182 -7.29 -3.32 1.65
N ASP A 183 -6.28 -2.89 2.41
CA ASP A 183 -6.43 -2.29 3.74
C ASP A 183 -7.27 -1.00 3.73
N GLN A 184 -7.39 -0.35 2.57
CA GLN A 184 -8.20 0.84 2.33
C GLN A 184 -9.41 0.56 1.44
N GLY A 185 -9.89 -0.67 1.44
CA GLY A 185 -11.05 -1.11 0.68
C GLY A 185 -10.75 -1.67 -0.71
N GLY A 186 -9.52 -1.56 -1.21
CA GLY A 186 -9.06 -2.12 -2.48
C GLY A 186 -9.54 -1.38 -3.74
N CYS A 187 -8.81 -1.58 -4.85
CA CYS A 187 -9.07 -0.95 -6.15
C CYS A 187 -10.07 -1.72 -7.02
N PHE A 188 -10.42 -2.95 -6.66
CA PHE A 188 -11.32 -3.81 -7.42
C PHE A 188 -12.64 -3.98 -6.67
N GLU A 189 -13.76 -4.08 -7.38
CA GLU A 189 -15.05 -4.41 -6.76
C GLU A 189 -15.05 -5.82 -6.14
N THR A 190 -14.26 -6.72 -6.70
CA THR A 190 -14.14 -8.12 -6.27
C THR A 190 -13.19 -8.31 -5.08
N THR A 191 -12.48 -7.28 -4.64
CA THR A 191 -11.50 -7.37 -3.55
C THR A 191 -12.17 -7.55 -2.20
N LYS A 192 -11.65 -8.51 -1.43
CA LYS A 192 -11.89 -8.70 0.00
C LYS A 192 -10.58 -9.05 0.71
N PRO A 193 -10.36 -8.59 1.95
CA PRO A 193 -9.16 -8.93 2.70
C PRO A 193 -9.00 -10.44 2.89
N THR A 194 -7.76 -10.92 2.76
CA THR A 194 -7.32 -12.29 3.05
C THR A 194 -6.20 -12.30 4.07
N THR A 195 -5.77 -13.48 4.49
CA THR A 195 -4.71 -13.67 5.48
C THR A 195 -3.51 -14.40 4.86
N HIS A 196 -2.37 -14.39 5.54
CA HIS A 196 -1.20 -15.15 5.09
C HIS A 196 -1.41 -16.67 5.09
N SER A 197 -2.31 -17.19 5.92
CA SER A 197 -2.67 -18.61 5.97
C SER A 197 -3.65 -19.04 4.88
N ASP A 198 -4.50 -18.13 4.40
CA ASP A 198 -5.44 -18.36 3.31
C ASP A 198 -5.39 -17.13 2.37
N PRO A 199 -4.31 -17.03 1.53
CA PRO A 199 -3.96 -15.78 0.88
C PRO A 199 -4.73 -15.48 -0.41
N VAL A 200 -5.34 -16.48 -1.05
CA VAL A 200 -5.93 -16.33 -2.39
C VAL A 200 -7.35 -16.88 -2.46
N TYR A 201 -8.12 -16.31 -3.34
CA TYR A 201 -9.42 -16.84 -3.79
C TYR A 201 -9.58 -16.56 -5.29
N VAL A 202 -10.56 -17.23 -5.91
CA VAL A 202 -10.83 -17.09 -7.34
C VAL A 202 -12.19 -16.43 -7.54
N VAL A 203 -12.24 -15.43 -8.42
CA VAL A 203 -13.47 -14.81 -8.90
C VAL A 203 -13.44 -14.80 -10.43
N ASP A 204 -14.47 -15.35 -11.06
CA ASP A 204 -14.63 -15.39 -12.51
C ASP A 204 -13.38 -15.92 -13.26
N GLY A 205 -12.68 -16.92 -12.67
CA GLY A 205 -11.47 -17.54 -13.23
C GLY A 205 -10.17 -16.75 -13.00
N VAL A 206 -10.21 -15.65 -12.25
CA VAL A 206 -9.06 -14.78 -11.91
C VAL A 206 -8.66 -14.98 -10.45
N LEU A 207 -7.37 -15.23 -10.19
CA LEU A 207 -6.84 -15.37 -8.83
C LEU A 207 -6.69 -13.99 -8.19
N HIS A 208 -7.15 -13.86 -6.95
CA HIS A 208 -7.05 -12.64 -6.16
C HIS A 208 -6.18 -12.88 -4.94
N TYR A 209 -5.05 -12.17 -4.85
CA TYR A 209 -4.23 -12.09 -3.66
C TYR A 209 -4.45 -10.72 -2.99
N CYS A 210 -5.07 -10.73 -1.81
CA CYS A 210 -5.54 -9.52 -1.12
C CYS A 210 -5.17 -9.56 0.37
N VAL A 211 -3.95 -10.02 0.68
CA VAL A 211 -3.50 -10.17 2.07
C VAL A 211 -3.24 -8.80 2.69
N ALA A 212 -3.93 -8.52 3.78
CA ALA A 212 -3.63 -7.39 4.63
C ALA A 212 -2.23 -7.53 5.26
N ASN A 213 -1.52 -6.42 5.42
CA ASN A 213 -0.15 -6.42 5.95
C ASN A 213 0.79 -7.35 5.15
N MET A 214 0.79 -7.23 3.83
CA MET A 214 1.67 -7.98 2.93
C MET A 214 3.16 -8.00 3.35
N PRO A 215 3.76 -6.90 3.90
CA PRO A 215 5.14 -6.93 4.39
C PRO A 215 5.43 -7.94 5.50
N GLY A 216 4.41 -8.40 6.23
CA GLY A 216 4.54 -9.39 7.30
C GLY A 216 5.08 -10.74 6.84
N ILE A 217 4.96 -11.09 5.54
CA ILE A 217 5.48 -12.36 5.00
C ILE A 217 7.01 -12.39 4.87
N VAL A 218 7.65 -11.22 4.90
CA VAL A 218 9.12 -11.06 4.84
C VAL A 218 9.66 -10.35 6.08
N PRO A 219 9.47 -10.90 7.28
CA PRO A 219 9.69 -10.20 8.55
C PRO A 219 11.13 -9.75 8.73
N ARG A 220 12.13 -10.50 8.25
CA ARG A 220 13.54 -10.09 8.33
C ARG A 220 13.78 -8.76 7.61
N THR A 221 13.27 -8.60 6.39
CA THR A 221 13.41 -7.36 5.61
C THR A 221 12.59 -6.24 6.23
N SER A 222 11.35 -6.53 6.59
CA SER A 222 10.39 -5.55 7.12
C SER A 222 10.85 -4.99 8.47
N THR A 223 11.34 -5.83 9.38
CA THR A 223 11.84 -5.39 10.69
C THR A 223 13.03 -4.45 10.52
N VAL A 224 14.03 -4.80 9.71
CA VAL A 224 15.21 -3.95 9.51
C VAL A 224 14.83 -2.62 8.85
N ALA A 225 13.99 -2.66 7.82
CA ALA A 225 13.53 -1.46 7.14
C ALA A 225 12.74 -0.52 8.07
N LEU A 226 11.83 -1.10 8.88
CA LEU A 226 11.05 -0.33 9.86
C LEU A 226 11.93 0.23 10.97
N THR A 227 12.84 -0.57 11.52
CA THR A 227 13.77 -0.11 12.57
C THR A 227 14.63 1.05 12.08
N ASN A 228 15.16 0.98 10.86
CA ASN A 228 15.92 2.09 10.26
C ASN A 228 15.11 3.39 10.17
N ALA A 229 13.81 3.30 9.90
CA ALA A 229 12.93 4.45 9.81
C ALA A 229 12.50 4.99 11.19
N THR A 230 12.26 4.09 12.17
CA THR A 230 11.69 4.46 13.48
C THR A 230 12.75 4.85 14.51
N LEU A 231 13.95 4.27 14.43
CA LEU A 231 15.02 4.47 15.42
C LEU A 231 15.40 5.96 15.64
N PRO A 232 15.54 6.82 14.61
CA PRO A 232 15.85 8.23 14.84
C PRO A 232 14.80 8.96 15.67
N TYR A 233 13.52 8.63 15.49
CA TYR A 233 12.41 9.20 16.26
C TYR A 233 12.38 8.64 17.68
N LEU A 234 12.59 7.32 17.83
CA LEU A 234 12.65 6.68 19.14
C LEU A 234 13.78 7.26 20.01
N LEU A 235 14.98 7.44 19.43
CA LEU A 235 16.10 8.04 20.15
C LEU A 235 15.81 9.48 20.57
N ARG A 236 15.13 10.27 19.73
CA ARG A 236 14.71 11.63 20.07
C ARG A 236 13.70 11.63 21.20
N LEU A 237 12.67 10.80 21.13
CA LEU A 237 11.67 10.65 22.20
C LEU A 237 12.30 10.21 23.53
N ALA A 238 13.27 9.30 23.48
CA ALA A 238 13.96 8.79 24.67
C ALA A 238 14.91 9.82 25.30
N SER A 239 15.61 10.63 24.48
CA SER A 239 16.62 11.58 24.98
C SER A 239 16.04 12.91 25.43
N GLN A 240 14.97 13.40 24.78
CA GLN A 240 14.37 14.70 25.06
C GLN A 240 13.09 14.60 25.89
N GLY A 241 12.48 13.41 25.97
CA GLY A 241 11.12 13.22 26.44
C GLY A 241 10.09 13.56 25.36
N VAL A 242 8.86 13.06 25.56
CA VAL A 242 7.80 13.14 24.55
C VAL A 242 7.39 14.58 24.26
N GLU A 243 7.16 15.39 25.29
CA GLU A 243 6.68 16.77 25.16
C GLU A 243 7.65 17.65 24.38
N GLU A 244 8.93 17.59 24.72
CA GLU A 244 9.95 18.41 24.04
C GLU A 244 10.21 17.93 22.62
N ALA A 245 10.30 16.61 22.40
CA ALA A 245 10.48 16.04 21.08
C ALA A 245 9.34 16.41 20.12
N VAL A 246 8.09 16.37 20.60
CA VAL A 246 6.90 16.70 19.84
C VAL A 246 6.84 18.22 19.56
N ARG A 247 7.20 19.06 20.54
CA ARG A 247 7.27 20.52 20.36
C ARG A 247 8.32 20.93 19.32
N ALA A 248 9.46 20.25 19.30
CA ALA A 248 10.57 20.52 18.39
C ALA A 248 10.37 20.01 16.96
N ASP A 249 9.45 19.08 16.75
CA ASP A 249 9.23 18.45 15.43
C ASP A 249 7.73 18.41 15.09
N ALA A 250 7.30 19.32 14.22
CA ALA A 250 5.92 19.40 13.76
C ALA A 250 5.43 18.15 13.03
N GLY A 251 6.34 17.40 12.40
CA GLY A 251 6.03 16.11 11.76
C GLY A 251 5.75 15.02 12.79
N LEU A 252 6.55 14.96 13.84
CA LEU A 252 6.33 14.06 14.97
C LEU A 252 5.04 14.43 15.73
N ALA A 253 4.73 15.71 15.85
CA ALA A 253 3.49 16.20 16.46
C ALA A 253 2.24 15.66 15.77
N LYS A 254 2.25 15.57 14.41
CA LYS A 254 1.17 14.93 13.63
C LYS A 254 1.01 13.45 13.95
N GLY A 255 2.07 12.80 14.44
CA GLY A 255 2.05 11.41 14.90
C GLY A 255 1.25 11.20 16.18
N VAL A 256 1.10 12.22 17.04
CA VAL A 256 0.35 12.08 18.29
C VAL A 256 -1.14 11.99 17.98
N ASN A 257 -1.71 10.80 18.09
CA ASN A 257 -3.11 10.58 17.79
C ASN A 257 -4.01 10.69 19.02
N LEU A 258 -3.47 10.30 20.18
CA LEU A 258 -4.17 10.43 21.47
C LEU A 258 -3.20 10.98 22.52
N SER A 259 -3.72 11.83 23.41
CA SER A 259 -2.97 12.34 24.56
C SER A 259 -3.90 12.66 25.71
N GLY A 260 -3.65 12.11 26.92
CA GLY A 260 -4.42 12.40 28.12
C GLY A 260 -5.92 12.12 27.99
N GLY A 261 -6.32 11.05 27.29
CA GLY A 261 -7.72 10.72 27.07
C GLY A 261 -8.43 11.57 26.02
N LYS A 262 -7.69 12.31 25.18
CA LYS A 262 -8.22 13.17 24.11
C LYS A 262 -7.72 12.71 22.75
N ILE A 263 -8.51 12.94 21.69
CA ILE A 263 -8.10 12.68 20.30
C ILE A 263 -7.45 13.93 19.74
N THR A 264 -6.16 13.79 19.38
CA THR A 264 -5.33 14.88 18.85
C THR A 264 -5.05 14.75 17.34
N CYS A 265 -5.63 13.73 16.70
CA CYS A 265 -5.59 13.52 15.24
C CYS A 265 -6.97 13.76 14.64
N ARG A 266 -7.10 14.77 13.75
CA ARG A 266 -8.37 15.13 13.10
C ARG A 266 -9.01 13.97 12.38
N ALA A 267 -8.23 13.20 11.58
CA ALA A 267 -8.75 12.06 10.80
C ALA A 267 -9.35 10.97 11.69
N VAL A 268 -8.79 10.74 12.88
CA VAL A 268 -9.34 9.77 13.85
C VAL A 268 -10.65 10.28 14.45
N ALA A 269 -10.70 11.56 14.83
CA ALA A 269 -11.90 12.18 15.38
C ALA A 269 -13.07 12.12 14.36
N ASP A 270 -12.80 12.52 13.12
CA ASP A 270 -13.81 12.57 12.05
C ASP A 270 -14.32 11.15 11.71
N ALA A 271 -13.43 10.15 11.69
CA ALA A 271 -13.81 8.75 11.40
C ALA A 271 -14.80 8.15 12.42
N HIS A 272 -14.75 8.62 13.66
CA HIS A 272 -15.59 8.10 14.76
C HIS A 272 -16.68 9.08 15.21
N GLY A 273 -16.76 10.28 14.60
CA GLY A 273 -17.69 11.33 15.04
C GLY A 273 -17.40 11.83 16.46
N LEU A 274 -16.13 11.77 16.89
CA LEU A 274 -15.69 12.19 18.22
C LEU A 274 -15.08 13.59 18.20
N ARG A 275 -14.95 14.19 19.39
CA ARG A 275 -14.36 15.51 19.54
C ARG A 275 -12.87 15.47 19.20
N PHE A 276 -12.42 16.44 18.40
CA PHE A 276 -11.02 16.74 18.15
C PHE A 276 -10.52 17.77 19.14
N ASP A 277 -9.45 17.48 19.84
CA ASP A 277 -8.75 18.37 20.77
C ASP A 277 -7.31 18.56 20.23
N PRO A 278 -6.96 19.71 19.64
CA PRO A 278 -5.62 19.89 19.08
C PRO A 278 -4.54 19.76 20.15
N LEU A 279 -3.40 19.24 19.77
CA LEU A 279 -2.21 19.22 20.62
C LEU A 279 -1.78 20.67 20.88
N MET A 280 -1.61 21.07 22.14
CA MET A 280 -1.19 22.43 22.53
C MET A 280 0.30 22.63 22.26
#